data_abf3a4f91256fb94192d2607c7dbcf47
#
_entry.id   abf3a4f91256fb94192d2607c7dbcf47
#
_cell.length_a   1.000
_cell.length_b   1.000
_cell.length_c   1.000
_cell.angle_alpha   90.00
_cell.angle_beta   90.00
_cell.angle_gamma   90.00
#
_symmetry.space_group_name_H-M   'P 1'
#
loop_
_entity.id
_entity.type
_entity.pdbx_description
1 polymer ?
#
loop_
_entity_poly.entity_id
_entity_poly.type
_entity_poly.pdbx_seq_one_letter_code
_entity_poly.pdbx_strand_id
1 'polypeptide(L)'
;MQFFLELLNCNYELCYWKYDAEYHLMETTWKNDLFSGEFFAYVGMEKILRERQEQGKLYPVVLEAGNNLLWIAGFEHKEEQVEQVYYIGPIYSGRDSMLILRKKLDSYNLSVPLRSRLFRVFEEIPIVPGNILTQYAVMFEYAMNENRIEAHEIEIVNILPEME
;
A
#
# COMPACT_ATOMS: atom_id res chain seq x y z
N MET A 1 12.50 6.93 11.27
CA MET A 1 11.74 6.43 10.09
C MET A 1 12.49 5.36 9.30
N GLN A 2 13.74 5.57 8.95
CA GLN A 2 14.56 4.61 8.21
C GLN A 2 14.65 3.25 8.92
N PHE A 3 14.88 3.25 10.22
CA PHE A 3 14.93 2.01 11.00
C PHE A 3 13.63 1.21 10.93
N PHE A 4 12.48 1.88 10.99
CA PHE A 4 11.18 1.23 10.87
C PHE A 4 11.01 0.56 9.50
N LEU A 5 11.39 1.25 8.42
CA LEU A 5 11.32 0.69 7.07
C LEU A 5 12.25 -0.51 6.87
N GLU A 6 13.45 -0.46 7.45
CA GLU A 6 14.37 -1.60 7.46
C GLU A 6 13.79 -2.80 8.20
N LEU A 7 13.11 -2.55 9.32
CA LEU A 7 12.47 -3.60 10.12
C LEU A 7 11.34 -4.29 9.35
N LEU A 8 10.54 -3.54 8.60
CA LEU A 8 9.50 -4.11 7.73
C LEU A 8 10.10 -5.02 6.68
N ASN A 9 11.18 -4.59 6.05
CA ASN A 9 11.85 -5.38 5.02
C ASN A 9 12.46 -6.66 5.60
N CYS A 10 13.01 -6.63 6.81
CA CYS A 10 13.58 -7.80 7.47
C CYS A 10 12.53 -8.84 7.86
N ASN A 11 11.36 -8.40 8.30
CA ASN A 11 10.32 -9.31 8.82
C ASN A 11 9.47 -9.95 7.71
N TYR A 12 9.04 -9.15 6.74
CA TYR A 12 8.09 -9.61 5.71
C TYR A 12 8.50 -9.23 4.29
N GLU A 13 9.69 -8.68 4.12
CA GLU A 13 10.17 -8.18 2.83
C GLU A 13 9.21 -7.13 2.22
N LEU A 14 8.63 -6.30 3.07
CA LEU A 14 7.71 -5.26 2.66
C LEU A 14 8.45 -4.13 1.95
N CYS A 15 7.90 -3.70 0.83
CA CYS A 15 8.40 -2.58 0.07
C CYS A 15 7.68 -1.30 0.44
N TYR A 16 8.31 -0.17 0.12
CA TYR A 16 7.68 1.13 0.30
C TYR A 16 7.93 2.05 -0.89
N TRP A 17 7.05 3.02 -1.01
CA TRP A 17 7.18 4.15 -1.93
C TRP A 17 7.05 5.43 -1.12
N LYS A 18 7.97 6.36 -1.35
CA LYS A 18 8.00 7.66 -0.72
C LYS A 18 7.76 8.73 -1.77
N TYR A 19 6.78 9.57 -1.53
CA TYR A 19 6.41 10.68 -2.40
C TYR A 19 6.58 12.00 -1.66
N ASP A 20 6.82 13.08 -2.42
CA ASP A 20 6.78 14.44 -1.84
C ASP A 20 5.32 14.89 -1.62
N ALA A 21 5.14 16.13 -1.13
CA ALA A 21 3.80 16.67 -0.85
C ALA A 21 2.93 16.82 -2.10
N GLU A 22 3.53 16.88 -3.29
CA GLU A 22 2.86 16.97 -4.59
C GLU A 22 2.70 15.61 -5.27
N TYR A 23 2.99 14.52 -4.56
CA TYR A 23 2.90 13.13 -5.06
C TYR A 23 3.88 12.82 -6.19
N HIS A 24 5.07 13.41 -6.16
CA HIS A 24 6.18 13.00 -7.00
C HIS A 24 7.02 11.93 -6.31
N LEU A 25 7.30 10.82 -6.99
CA LEU A 25 8.06 9.72 -6.43
C LEU A 25 9.50 10.15 -6.12
N MET A 26 9.92 9.97 -4.86
CA MET A 26 11.25 10.28 -4.39
C MET A 26 12.12 9.04 -4.21
N GLU A 27 11.55 7.97 -3.67
CA GLU A 27 12.29 6.76 -3.31
C GLU A 27 11.36 5.56 -3.27
N THR A 28 11.85 4.39 -3.68
CA THR A 28 11.16 3.13 -3.52
C THR A 28 12.14 1.97 -3.39
N THR A 29 11.78 0.96 -2.61
CA THR A 29 12.51 -0.32 -2.55
C THR A 29 11.96 -1.34 -3.53
N TRP A 30 10.85 -1.05 -4.19
CA TRP A 30 10.27 -1.93 -5.20
C TRP A 30 11.11 -1.90 -6.48
N LYS A 31 11.56 -3.07 -6.93
CA LYS A 31 12.47 -3.18 -8.08
C LYS A 31 11.79 -3.64 -9.36
N ASN A 32 10.49 -3.93 -9.32
CA ASN A 32 9.78 -4.44 -10.46
C ASN A 32 9.04 -3.32 -11.20
N ASP A 33 9.35 -3.13 -12.48
CA ASP A 33 8.80 -2.04 -13.29
C ASP A 33 7.31 -2.21 -13.61
N LEU A 34 6.74 -3.42 -13.47
CA LEU A 34 5.34 -3.69 -13.83
C LEU A 34 4.32 -2.95 -12.96
N PHE A 35 4.69 -2.57 -11.74
CA PHE A 35 3.79 -1.90 -10.80
C PHE A 35 4.22 -0.50 -10.41
N SER A 36 5.31 0.04 -10.98
CA SER A 36 5.76 1.39 -10.67
C SER A 36 4.83 2.43 -11.29
N GLY A 37 4.22 3.26 -10.50
CA GLY A 37 3.45 4.42 -10.94
C GLY A 37 2.07 4.14 -11.55
N GLU A 38 1.97 3.38 -12.62
CA GLU A 38 0.70 3.12 -13.32
C GLU A 38 -0.31 2.35 -12.48
N PHE A 39 0.15 1.42 -11.65
CA PHE A 39 -0.71 0.66 -10.76
C PHE A 39 -1.40 1.54 -9.72
N PHE A 40 -0.67 2.50 -9.16
CA PHE A 40 -1.25 3.45 -8.21
C PHE A 40 -2.30 4.35 -8.86
N ALA A 41 -2.05 4.80 -10.08
CA ALA A 41 -3.02 5.57 -10.83
C ALA A 41 -4.29 4.76 -11.12
N TYR A 42 -4.12 3.49 -11.49
CA TYR A 42 -5.23 2.58 -11.81
C TYR A 42 -6.16 2.34 -10.63
N VAL A 43 -5.63 2.17 -9.44
CA VAL A 43 -6.45 1.89 -8.25
C VAL A 43 -6.94 3.16 -7.54
N GLY A 44 -6.56 4.33 -7.99
CA GLY A 44 -7.06 5.61 -7.46
C GLY A 44 -6.59 5.94 -6.04
N MET A 45 -5.46 5.39 -5.60
CA MET A 45 -4.95 5.61 -4.24
C MET A 45 -4.63 7.08 -3.97
N GLU A 46 -4.00 7.76 -4.92
CA GLU A 46 -3.67 9.18 -4.79
C GLU A 46 -4.92 10.03 -4.56
N LYS A 47 -5.99 9.76 -5.32
CA LYS A 47 -7.26 10.48 -5.19
C LYS A 47 -7.82 10.35 -3.78
N ILE A 48 -7.82 9.14 -3.23
CA ILE A 48 -8.32 8.88 -1.88
C ILE A 48 -7.48 9.63 -0.84
N LEU A 49 -6.15 9.61 -0.98
CA LEU A 49 -5.28 10.29 -0.04
C LEU A 49 -5.44 11.82 -0.12
N ARG A 50 -5.61 12.38 -1.31
CA ARG A 50 -5.88 13.82 -1.45
C ARG A 50 -7.21 14.21 -0.81
N GLU A 51 -8.25 13.41 -0.97
CA GLU A 51 -9.55 13.63 -0.31
C GLU A 51 -9.41 13.58 1.22
N ARG A 52 -8.63 12.63 1.74
CA ARG A 52 -8.37 12.54 3.18
C ARG A 52 -7.61 13.76 3.71
N GLN A 53 -6.65 14.27 2.95
CA GLN A 53 -5.94 15.51 3.30
C GLN A 53 -6.91 16.70 3.39
N GLU A 54 -7.81 16.84 2.42
CA GLU A 54 -8.82 17.90 2.41
C GLU A 54 -9.76 17.82 3.61
N GLN A 55 -10.04 16.60 4.09
CA GLN A 55 -10.87 16.35 5.27
C GLN A 55 -10.11 16.49 6.59
N GLY A 56 -8.80 16.75 6.54
CA GLY A 56 -7.96 16.81 7.74
C GLY A 56 -7.66 15.44 8.37
N LYS A 57 -7.90 14.35 7.66
CA LYS A 57 -7.64 12.99 8.12
C LYS A 57 -6.21 12.58 7.75
N LEU A 58 -5.25 12.86 8.64
CA LEU A 58 -3.83 12.63 8.39
C LEU A 58 -3.31 11.33 9.02
N TYR A 59 -4.15 10.51 9.62
CA TYR A 59 -3.77 9.20 10.14
C TYR A 59 -3.54 8.19 9.00
N PRO A 60 -2.68 7.17 9.23
CA PRO A 60 -2.53 6.10 8.27
C PRO A 60 -3.84 5.40 7.96
N VAL A 61 -3.94 4.87 6.76
CA VAL A 61 -5.11 4.14 6.27
C VAL A 61 -4.65 2.85 5.61
N VAL A 62 -5.44 1.80 5.73
CA VAL A 62 -5.27 0.58 4.97
C VAL A 62 -6.13 0.67 3.72
N LEU A 63 -5.50 0.60 2.56
CA LEU A 63 -6.18 0.65 1.27
C LEU A 63 -6.31 -0.77 0.73
N GLU A 64 -7.54 -1.18 0.43
CA GLU A 64 -7.82 -2.47 -0.20
C GLU A 64 -8.19 -2.25 -1.66
N ALA A 65 -7.33 -2.70 -2.56
CA ALA A 65 -7.59 -2.65 -3.99
C ALA A 65 -8.56 -3.75 -4.41
N GLY A 66 -9.29 -3.54 -5.51
CA GLY A 66 -10.28 -4.49 -6.02
C GLY A 66 -9.71 -5.85 -6.42
N ASN A 67 -8.39 -6.00 -6.43
CA ASN A 67 -7.66 -7.24 -6.68
C ASN A 67 -7.19 -7.96 -5.39
N ASN A 68 -7.76 -7.61 -4.24
CA ASN A 68 -7.44 -8.15 -2.91
C ASN A 68 -6.02 -7.83 -2.40
N LEU A 69 -5.36 -6.86 -2.99
CA LEU A 69 -4.10 -6.35 -2.49
C LEU A 69 -4.33 -5.25 -1.48
N LEU A 70 -3.54 -5.28 -0.42
CA LEU A 70 -3.60 -4.29 0.65
C LEU A 70 -2.36 -3.41 0.65
N TRP A 71 -2.55 -2.17 1.05
CA TRP A 71 -1.49 -1.17 1.18
C TRP A 71 -1.71 -0.40 2.48
N ILE A 72 -0.61 -0.03 3.15
CA ILE A 72 -0.67 0.96 4.21
C ILE A 72 -0.21 2.28 3.59
N ALA A 73 -1.02 3.32 3.73
CA ALA A 73 -0.65 4.66 3.29
C ALA A 73 -0.66 5.61 4.48
N GLY A 74 0.26 6.54 4.50
CA GLY A 74 0.35 7.49 5.60
C GLY A 74 1.06 8.77 5.19
N PHE A 75 0.89 9.78 6.03
CA PHE A 75 1.45 11.12 5.84
C PHE A 75 2.46 11.46 6.92
N GLU A 76 3.65 11.86 6.52
CA GLU A 76 4.55 12.57 7.41
C GLU A 76 4.17 14.06 7.36
N HIS A 77 3.81 14.63 8.49
CA HIS A 77 3.30 15.99 8.54
C HIS A 77 3.79 16.73 9.79
N LYS A 78 3.87 18.05 9.67
CA LYS A 78 4.04 18.95 10.80
C LYS A 78 2.75 19.77 10.93
N GLU A 79 2.07 19.64 12.06
CA GLU A 79 0.74 20.20 12.27
C GLU A 79 -0.21 19.69 11.18
N GLU A 80 -0.78 20.53 10.37
CA GLU A 80 -1.70 20.15 9.29
C GLU A 80 -1.01 20.11 7.91
N GLN A 81 0.28 20.42 7.84
CA GLN A 81 1.01 20.48 6.59
C GLN A 81 1.71 19.16 6.29
N VAL A 82 1.28 18.46 5.25
CA VAL A 82 1.89 17.22 4.78
C VAL A 82 3.23 17.53 4.10
N GLU A 83 4.28 16.85 4.53
CA GLU A 83 5.62 16.96 3.94
C GLU A 83 5.91 15.81 2.99
N GLN A 84 5.50 14.59 3.34
CA GLN A 84 5.75 13.38 2.56
C GLN A 84 4.60 12.41 2.66
N VAL A 85 4.44 11.59 1.62
CA VAL A 85 3.42 10.55 1.54
C VAL A 85 4.12 9.21 1.35
N TYR A 86 3.71 8.20 2.11
CA TYR A 86 4.26 6.86 2.04
C TYR A 86 3.20 5.84 1.70
N TYR A 87 3.58 4.87 0.87
CA TYR A 87 2.82 3.64 0.67
C TYR A 87 3.70 2.45 1.03
N ILE A 88 3.15 1.51 1.77
CA ILE A 88 3.81 0.25 2.13
C ILE A 88 2.97 -0.90 1.59
N GLY A 89 3.57 -1.77 0.86
CA GLY A 89 2.91 -2.91 0.23
C GLY A 89 3.60 -3.34 -1.07
N PRO A 90 2.89 -4.05 -1.95
CA PRO A 90 1.58 -4.67 -1.77
C PRO A 90 1.60 -5.83 -0.77
N ILE A 91 0.45 -6.16 -0.21
CA ILE A 91 0.32 -7.15 0.85
C ILE A 91 -0.92 -8.01 0.60
N TYR A 92 -0.82 -9.33 0.85
CA TYR A 92 -1.98 -10.20 0.96
C TYR A 92 -2.37 -10.36 2.43
N SER A 93 -3.67 -10.34 2.72
CA SER A 93 -4.18 -10.61 4.08
C SER A 93 -4.17 -12.09 4.44
N GLY A 94 -4.09 -12.97 3.45
CA GLY A 94 -4.07 -14.42 3.61
C GLY A 94 -3.88 -15.14 2.29
N ARG A 95 -3.69 -16.46 2.36
CA ARG A 95 -3.51 -17.30 1.16
C ARG A 95 -4.70 -17.25 0.21
N ASP A 96 -5.90 -17.12 0.74
CA ASP A 96 -7.12 -17.06 -0.07
C ASP A 96 -7.10 -15.88 -1.02
N SER A 97 -6.60 -14.73 -0.56
CA SER A 97 -6.46 -13.53 -1.39
C SER A 97 -5.53 -13.76 -2.58
N MET A 98 -4.41 -14.47 -2.34
CA MET A 98 -3.47 -14.83 -3.39
C MET A 98 -4.11 -15.76 -4.44
N LEU A 99 -4.88 -16.76 -3.99
CA LEU A 99 -5.57 -17.69 -4.88
C LEU A 99 -6.65 -17.01 -5.73
N ILE A 100 -7.40 -16.08 -5.13
CA ILE A 100 -8.41 -15.29 -5.84
C ILE A 100 -7.76 -14.43 -6.92
N LEU A 101 -6.63 -13.79 -6.61
CA LEU A 101 -5.92 -12.98 -7.59
C LEU A 101 -5.40 -13.82 -8.76
N ARG A 102 -4.86 -15.01 -8.49
CA ARG A 102 -4.43 -15.94 -9.53
C ARG A 102 -5.59 -16.32 -10.47
N LYS A 103 -6.75 -16.64 -9.90
CA LYS A 103 -7.95 -16.96 -10.70
C LYS A 103 -8.39 -15.79 -11.56
N LYS A 104 -8.32 -14.56 -11.04
CA LYS A 104 -8.63 -13.35 -11.81
C LYS A 104 -7.67 -13.18 -12.98
N LEU A 105 -6.39 -13.45 -12.80
CA LEU A 105 -5.41 -13.37 -13.88
C LEU A 105 -5.70 -14.38 -15.00
N ASP A 106 -6.14 -15.57 -14.65
CA ASP A 106 -6.51 -16.59 -15.62
C ASP A 106 -7.73 -16.19 -16.47
N SER A 107 -8.59 -15.31 -15.91
CA SER A 107 -9.76 -14.79 -16.63
C SER A 107 -9.42 -13.67 -17.62
N TYR A 108 -8.26 -13.03 -17.47
CA TYR A 108 -7.80 -12.01 -18.40
C TYR A 108 -7.11 -12.66 -19.60
N ASN A 109 -7.37 -12.14 -20.79
CA ASN A 109 -6.78 -12.65 -22.01
C ASN A 109 -5.36 -12.10 -22.21
N LEU A 110 -4.46 -12.48 -21.31
CA LEU A 110 -3.07 -12.03 -21.32
C LEU A 110 -2.20 -12.98 -22.15
N SER A 111 -1.14 -12.44 -22.74
CA SER A 111 -0.12 -13.27 -23.39
C SER A 111 0.57 -14.17 -22.36
N VAL A 112 1.01 -15.37 -22.77
CA VAL A 112 1.69 -16.30 -21.85
C VAL A 112 2.93 -15.68 -21.18
N PRO A 113 3.82 -14.97 -21.90
CA PRO A 113 4.97 -14.32 -21.26
C PRO A 113 4.57 -13.29 -20.20
N LEU A 114 3.56 -12.46 -20.47
CA LEU A 114 3.09 -11.44 -19.53
C LEU A 114 2.46 -12.08 -18.30
N ARG A 115 1.63 -13.10 -18.47
CA ARG A 115 1.01 -13.84 -17.37
C ARG A 115 2.06 -14.49 -16.48
N SER A 116 3.08 -15.12 -17.05
CA SER A 116 4.17 -15.73 -16.29
C SER A 116 4.95 -14.70 -15.48
N ARG A 117 5.19 -13.51 -16.03
CA ARG A 117 5.86 -12.42 -15.31
C ARG A 117 5.01 -11.90 -14.15
N LEU A 118 3.72 -11.72 -14.36
CA LEU A 118 2.78 -11.29 -13.32
C LEU A 118 2.69 -12.33 -12.20
N PHE A 119 2.62 -13.61 -12.50
CA PHE A 119 2.62 -14.66 -11.49
C PHE A 119 3.88 -14.63 -10.62
N ARG A 120 5.04 -14.41 -11.20
CA ARG A 120 6.29 -14.27 -10.42
C ARG A 120 6.23 -13.08 -9.46
N VAL A 121 5.73 -11.94 -9.92
CA VAL A 121 5.57 -10.75 -9.08
C VAL A 121 4.62 -11.04 -7.93
N PHE A 122 3.47 -11.67 -8.22
CA PHE A 122 2.46 -11.96 -7.18
C PHE A 122 2.91 -13.01 -6.18
N GLU A 123 3.77 -13.95 -6.58
CA GLU A 123 4.36 -14.94 -5.66
C GLU A 123 5.32 -14.30 -4.64
N GLU A 124 5.95 -13.19 -5.00
CA GLU A 124 6.85 -12.46 -4.12
C GLU A 124 6.13 -11.54 -3.13
N ILE A 125 4.83 -11.30 -3.31
CA ILE A 125 4.06 -10.45 -2.41
C ILE A 125 3.88 -11.14 -1.05
N PRO A 126 4.25 -10.47 0.05
CA PRO A 126 4.15 -11.08 1.38
C PRO A 126 2.70 -11.20 1.85
N ILE A 127 2.46 -12.20 2.71
CA ILE A 127 1.19 -12.38 3.41
C ILE A 127 1.38 -11.87 4.83
N VAL A 128 0.58 -10.86 5.21
CA VAL A 128 0.60 -10.27 6.55
C VAL A 128 -0.80 -10.36 7.14
N PRO A 129 -0.99 -11.04 8.27
CA PRO A 129 -2.30 -11.10 8.93
C PRO A 129 -2.85 -9.71 9.24
N GLY A 130 -4.18 -9.54 9.14
CA GLY A 130 -4.82 -8.24 9.29
C GLY A 130 -4.55 -7.54 10.63
N ASN A 131 -4.47 -8.32 11.73
CA ASN A 131 -4.14 -7.77 13.05
C ASN A 131 -2.71 -7.23 13.13
N ILE A 132 -1.77 -7.84 12.42
CA ILE A 132 -0.38 -7.35 12.33
C ILE A 132 -0.32 -6.13 11.44
N LEU A 133 -1.08 -6.11 10.36
CA LEU A 133 -1.15 -4.99 9.44
C LEU A 133 -1.58 -3.69 10.12
N THR A 134 -2.63 -3.75 10.94
CA THR A 134 -3.09 -2.58 11.72
C THR A 134 -2.07 -2.15 12.76
N GLN A 135 -1.36 -3.09 13.39
CA GLN A 135 -0.28 -2.76 14.30
C GLN A 135 0.87 -2.05 13.58
N TYR A 136 1.22 -2.49 12.37
CA TYR A 136 2.22 -1.79 11.56
C TYR A 136 1.78 -0.38 11.20
N ALA A 137 0.50 -0.16 10.92
CA ALA A 137 -0.02 1.17 10.66
C ALA A 137 0.13 2.08 11.89
N VAL A 138 -0.15 1.57 13.09
CA VAL A 138 0.05 2.29 14.35
C VAL A 138 1.53 2.64 14.56
N MET A 139 2.42 1.68 14.36
CA MET A 139 3.87 1.87 14.48
C MET A 139 4.37 2.86 13.43
N PHE A 140 3.81 2.82 12.25
CA PHE A 140 4.15 3.71 11.14
C PHE A 140 3.84 5.18 11.49
N GLU A 141 2.66 5.44 12.06
CA GLU A 141 2.29 6.77 12.54
C GLU A 141 3.27 7.28 13.59
N TYR A 142 3.63 6.44 14.53
CA TYR A 142 4.59 6.82 15.57
C TYR A 142 5.98 7.12 14.97
N ALA A 143 6.43 6.28 14.02
CA ALA A 143 7.72 6.46 13.37
C ALA A 143 7.80 7.74 12.54
N MET A 144 6.69 8.11 11.86
CA MET A 144 6.64 9.33 11.04
C MET A 144 6.45 10.60 11.86
N ASN A 145 5.52 10.58 12.81
CA ASN A 145 4.97 11.80 13.42
C ASN A 145 5.06 11.81 14.94
N GLU A 146 5.66 10.77 15.56
CA GLU A 146 5.72 10.58 17.02
C GLU A 146 4.33 10.63 17.68
N ASN A 147 3.28 10.31 16.90
CA ASN A 147 1.91 10.33 17.36
C ASN A 147 1.43 8.91 17.66
N ARG A 148 0.86 8.71 18.84
CA ARG A 148 0.31 7.41 19.25
C ARG A 148 -1.18 7.36 18.93
N ILE A 149 -1.55 6.38 18.10
CA ILE A 149 -2.95 6.07 17.78
C ILE A 149 -3.24 4.62 18.16
N GLU A 150 -4.52 4.31 18.28
CA GLU A 150 -4.97 2.95 18.58
C GLU A 150 -5.32 2.21 17.28
N ALA A 151 -5.19 0.88 17.30
CA ALA A 151 -5.47 0.06 16.11
C ALA A 151 -6.90 0.24 15.58
N HIS A 152 -7.87 0.51 16.46
CA HIS A 152 -9.27 0.72 16.06
C HIS A 152 -9.49 2.05 15.32
N GLU A 153 -8.54 2.98 15.40
CA GLU A 153 -8.60 4.26 14.66
C GLU A 153 -8.13 4.12 13.21
N ILE A 154 -7.53 2.99 12.85
CA ILE A 154 -7.10 2.72 11.49
C ILE A 154 -8.29 2.31 10.64
N GLU A 155 -8.63 3.14 9.65
CA GLU A 155 -9.69 2.84 8.71
C GLU A 155 -9.18 1.93 7.59
N ILE A 156 -10.05 1.05 7.12
CA ILE A 156 -9.81 0.23 5.93
C ILE A 156 -10.72 0.77 4.83
N VAL A 157 -10.13 1.28 3.76
CA VAL A 157 -10.87 1.86 2.64
C VAL A 157 -10.73 0.94 1.44
N ASN A 158 -11.88 0.48 0.92
CA ASN A 158 -11.93 -0.35 -0.26
C ASN A 158 -11.94 0.54 -1.50
N ILE A 159 -10.92 0.36 -2.34
CA ILE A 159 -10.83 1.05 -3.61
C ILE A 159 -11.46 0.16 -4.67
N LEU A 160 -12.71 0.44 -5.00
CA LEU A 160 -13.35 -0.22 -6.14
C LEU A 160 -12.90 0.47 -7.41
N PRO A 161 -12.49 -0.29 -8.46
CA PRO A 161 -12.30 0.31 -9.76
C PRO A 161 -13.62 0.94 -10.18
N GLU A 162 -13.57 2.16 -10.68
CA GLU A 162 -14.75 2.78 -11.28
C GLU A 162 -15.23 1.84 -12.39
N MET A 163 -16.37 1.22 -12.18
CA MET A 163 -16.97 0.43 -13.22
C MET A 163 -17.56 1.40 -14.24
N GLU A 164 -16.95 1.42 -15.40
CA GLU A 164 -17.51 2.11 -16.55
C GLU A 164 -18.84 1.46 -16.96
#